data_f6df54661f555c2c3a116816d9169d59
#
_entry.id   f6df54661f555c2c3a116816d9169d59
#
_cell.length_a   1.000
_cell.length_b   1.000
_cell.length_c   1.000
_cell.angle_alpha   90.00
_cell.angle_beta   90.00
_cell.angle_gamma   90.00
#
_symmetry.space_group_name_H-M   'P 1'
#
loop_
_entity.id
_entity.type
_entity.pdbx_description
1 polymer ?
#
loop_
_entity_poly.entity_id
_entity_poly.type
_entity_poly.pdbx_seq_one_letter_code
_entity_poly.pdbx_strand_id
1 'polypeptide(L)'
;MNDNKLIAEFMDLKSTGLSIYKESDYKYHTSWDWLMPVVEKIDEVSDENTLFKIEYNRAFVEDIENYYIFIDVTTSSRLEATYKAVVEFIKNNNLKTI
;
A
#
# COMPACT_ATOMS: atom_id res chain seq x y z
N MET A 1 -4.97 3.73 15.09
CA MET A 1 -3.76 3.09 14.56
C MET A 1 -3.09 4.01 13.56
N ASN A 2 -1.79 4.06 13.58
CA ASN A 2 -1.02 4.87 12.64
C ASN A 2 -0.84 4.10 11.33
N ASP A 3 -1.33 4.64 10.23
CA ASP A 3 -1.26 3.97 8.93
C ASP A 3 0.17 3.86 8.41
N ASN A 4 1.03 4.81 8.73
CA ASN A 4 2.44 4.73 8.37
C ASN A 4 3.14 3.58 9.08
N LYS A 5 2.78 3.34 10.33
CA LYS A 5 3.32 2.20 11.07
C LYS A 5 2.87 0.89 10.44
N LEU A 6 1.63 0.81 10.01
CA LEU A 6 1.09 -0.36 9.33
C LEU A 6 1.90 -0.67 8.07
N ILE A 7 2.19 0.36 7.27
CA ILE A 7 2.99 0.19 6.07
C ILE A 7 4.41 -0.24 6.41
N ALA A 8 5.00 0.37 7.44
CA ALA A 8 6.36 0.01 7.85
C ALA A 8 6.46 -1.45 8.27
N GLU A 9 5.45 -1.95 8.97
CA GLU A 9 5.40 -3.36 9.35
C GLU A 9 5.26 -4.27 8.13
N PHE A 10 4.44 -3.87 7.17
CA PHE A 10 4.31 -4.59 5.92
C PHE A 10 5.65 -4.65 5.16
N MET A 11 6.40 -3.56 5.19
CA MET A 11 7.72 -3.49 4.55
C MET A 11 8.81 -4.17 5.38
N ASP A 12 8.46 -4.64 6.58
CA ASP A 12 9.36 -5.38 7.46
C ASP A 12 10.61 -4.57 7.86
N LEU A 13 10.44 -3.28 8.07
CA LEU A 13 11.57 -2.39 8.39
C LEU A 13 12.17 -2.70 9.75
N LYS A 14 11.39 -3.25 10.66
CA LYS A 14 11.90 -3.60 12.00
C LYS A 14 12.95 -4.70 11.93
N SER A 15 12.75 -5.67 11.06
CA SER A 15 13.70 -6.79 10.94
C SER A 15 14.98 -6.39 10.24
N THR A 16 15.00 -5.25 9.56
CA THR A 16 16.18 -4.77 8.86
C THR A 16 17.03 -3.84 9.72
N GLY A 17 16.68 -3.67 10.99
CA GLY A 17 17.42 -2.80 11.89
C GLY A 17 17.05 -1.34 11.80
N LEU A 18 16.00 -1.02 11.04
CA LEU A 18 15.53 0.36 10.90
C LEU A 18 14.53 0.73 12.00
N SER A 19 14.54 0.00 13.10
CA SER A 19 13.65 0.26 14.22
C SER A 19 13.94 1.58 14.93
N ILE A 20 15.02 2.26 14.55
CA ILE A 20 15.33 3.58 15.09
C ILE A 20 14.40 4.66 14.57
N TYR A 21 13.67 4.39 13.48
CA TYR A 21 12.72 5.36 12.94
C TYR A 21 11.51 5.49 13.87
N LYS A 22 11.12 6.73 14.13
CA LYS A 22 9.89 7.04 14.84
C LYS A 22 8.75 7.10 13.82
N GLU A 23 7.51 6.94 14.30
CA GLU A 23 6.35 7.02 13.41
C GLU A 23 6.31 8.33 12.64
N SER A 24 6.77 9.42 13.24
CA SER A 24 6.80 10.74 12.61
C SER A 24 7.84 10.84 11.49
N ASP A 25 8.78 9.88 11.42
CA ASP A 25 9.82 9.88 10.40
C ASP A 25 9.37 9.19 9.11
N TYR A 26 8.28 8.44 9.16
CA TYR A 26 7.78 7.74 7.98
C TYR A 26 7.05 8.71 7.06
N LYS A 27 7.42 8.70 5.78
CA LYS A 27 6.92 9.67 4.81
C LYS A 27 6.09 9.04 3.69
N TYR A 28 5.47 7.89 3.97
CA TYR A 28 4.67 7.20 2.95
C TYR A 28 3.51 8.06 2.44
N HIS A 29 2.98 8.92 3.30
CA HIS A 29 1.82 9.75 2.95
C HIS A 29 2.21 11.04 2.22
N THR A 30 3.49 11.36 2.12
CA THR A 30 3.93 12.64 1.54
C THR A 30 5.02 12.49 0.49
N SER A 31 5.55 11.29 0.27
CA SER A 31 6.69 11.11 -0.63
C SER A 31 6.54 9.88 -1.50
N TRP A 32 6.62 10.08 -2.81
CA TRP A 32 6.63 8.97 -3.76
C TRP A 32 7.86 8.07 -3.57
N ASP A 33 8.99 8.64 -3.18
CA ASP A 33 10.20 7.86 -2.93
C ASP A 33 10.01 6.84 -1.82
N TRP A 34 9.14 7.16 -0.87
CA TRP A 34 8.79 6.24 0.20
C TRP A 34 7.67 5.27 -0.21
N LEU A 35 6.72 5.75 -1.00
CA LEU A 35 5.50 5.00 -1.28
C LEU A 35 5.66 3.99 -2.43
N MET A 36 6.40 4.33 -3.48
CA MET A 36 6.51 3.43 -4.64
C MET A 36 7.12 2.07 -4.31
N PRO A 37 8.16 1.96 -3.46
CA PRO A 37 8.63 0.63 -3.08
C PRO A 37 7.57 -0.23 -2.41
N VAL A 38 6.60 0.40 -1.73
CA VAL A 38 5.48 -0.33 -1.11
C VAL A 38 4.58 -0.91 -2.19
N VAL A 39 4.26 -0.12 -3.22
CA VAL A 39 3.47 -0.58 -4.36
C VAL A 39 4.16 -1.75 -5.04
N GLU A 40 5.48 -1.66 -5.22
CA GLU A 40 6.25 -2.74 -5.81
C GLU A 40 6.19 -4.01 -4.97
N LYS A 41 6.25 -3.88 -3.65
CA LYS A 41 6.13 -5.02 -2.77
C LYS A 41 4.74 -5.65 -2.83
N ILE A 42 3.71 -4.84 -2.97
CA ILE A 42 2.34 -5.34 -3.15
C ILE A 42 2.28 -6.21 -4.40
N ASP A 43 2.89 -5.77 -5.50
CA ASP A 43 2.92 -6.56 -6.73
C ASP A 43 3.68 -7.86 -6.54
N GLU A 44 4.75 -7.85 -5.75
CA GLU A 44 5.54 -9.05 -5.47
C GLU A 44 4.78 -10.10 -4.65
N VAL A 45 4.02 -9.65 -3.65
CA VAL A 45 3.32 -10.58 -2.75
C VAL A 45 1.96 -11.00 -3.29
N SER A 46 1.45 -10.30 -4.29
CA SER A 46 0.18 -10.61 -4.92
C SER A 46 0.36 -11.70 -5.99
N ASP A 47 -0.72 -12.38 -6.31
CA ASP A 47 -0.66 -13.35 -7.40
C ASP A 47 -0.70 -12.64 -8.76
N GLU A 48 -0.47 -13.41 -9.83
CA GLU A 48 -0.40 -12.86 -11.18
C GLU A 48 -1.71 -12.28 -11.68
N ASN A 49 -2.81 -12.56 -10.99
CA ASN A 49 -4.13 -12.07 -11.38
C ASN A 49 -4.52 -10.79 -10.63
N THR A 50 -3.66 -10.28 -9.76
CA THR A 50 -3.92 -9.10 -8.96
C THR A 50 -3.02 -7.96 -9.42
N LEU A 51 -3.62 -6.85 -9.83
CA LEU A 51 -2.87 -5.69 -10.32
C LEU A 51 -3.21 -4.45 -9.50
N PHE A 52 -2.16 -3.76 -9.06
CA PHE A 52 -2.29 -2.45 -8.40
C PHE A 52 -2.08 -1.39 -9.48
N LYS A 53 -3.10 -0.57 -9.71
CA LYS A 53 -3.06 0.45 -10.78
C LYS A 53 -3.24 1.84 -10.20
N ILE A 54 -2.56 2.80 -10.80
CA ILE A 54 -2.62 4.21 -10.41
C ILE A 54 -2.97 5.03 -11.63
N GLU A 55 -4.05 5.82 -11.53
CA GLU A 55 -4.52 6.70 -12.60
C GLU A 55 -4.91 8.04 -12.02
N TYR A 56 -4.37 9.15 -12.53
CA TYR A 56 -4.70 10.49 -12.06
C TYR A 56 -4.77 10.56 -10.53
N ASN A 57 -5.97 10.78 -10.00
CA ASN A 57 -6.22 10.88 -8.57
C ASN A 57 -6.93 9.63 -8.02
N ARG A 58 -6.74 8.51 -8.69
CA ARG A 58 -7.38 7.24 -8.36
C ARG A 58 -6.32 6.14 -8.28
N ALA A 59 -6.45 5.27 -7.29
CA ALA A 59 -5.64 4.05 -7.19
C ALA A 59 -6.58 2.89 -6.91
N PHE A 60 -6.36 1.77 -7.58
CA PHE A 60 -7.26 0.64 -7.41
C PHE A 60 -6.51 -0.67 -7.58
N VAL A 61 -7.07 -1.73 -7.00
CA VAL A 61 -6.54 -3.08 -7.10
C VAL A 61 -7.59 -3.95 -7.76
N GLU A 62 -7.21 -4.59 -8.85
CA GLU A 62 -8.10 -5.36 -9.69
C GLU A 62 -7.72 -6.84 -9.70
N ASP A 63 -8.74 -7.69 -9.60
CA ASP A 63 -8.59 -9.12 -9.87
C ASP A 63 -8.96 -9.34 -11.33
N ILE A 64 -7.95 -9.51 -12.19
CA ILE A 64 -8.18 -9.61 -13.63
C ILE A 64 -8.79 -10.94 -14.04
N GLU A 65 -8.65 -11.98 -13.23
CA GLU A 65 -9.26 -13.28 -13.53
C GLU A 65 -10.78 -13.20 -13.40
N ASN A 66 -11.25 -12.51 -12.37
CA ASN A 66 -12.69 -12.40 -12.09
C ASN A 66 -13.30 -11.07 -12.54
N TYR A 67 -12.51 -10.19 -13.16
CA TYR A 67 -12.94 -8.87 -13.62
C TYR A 67 -13.54 -8.05 -12.49
N TYR A 68 -12.86 -8.05 -11.35
CA TYR A 68 -13.39 -7.44 -10.14
C TYR A 68 -12.38 -6.46 -9.52
N ILE A 69 -12.84 -5.24 -9.24
CA ILE A 69 -12.05 -4.25 -8.54
C ILE A 69 -12.46 -4.29 -7.07
N PHE A 70 -11.56 -4.71 -6.20
CA PHE A 70 -11.90 -4.86 -4.79
C PHE A 70 -11.34 -3.77 -3.89
N ILE A 71 -10.45 -2.92 -4.40
CA ILE A 71 -10.01 -1.70 -3.73
C ILE A 71 -10.04 -0.60 -4.78
N ASP A 72 -10.72 0.50 -4.47
CA ASP A 72 -10.89 1.60 -5.41
C ASP A 72 -10.96 2.90 -4.61
N VAL A 73 -9.93 3.72 -4.72
CA VAL A 73 -9.82 4.97 -3.97
C VAL A 73 -9.64 6.13 -4.93
N THR A 74 -10.49 7.12 -4.82
CA THR A 74 -10.37 8.38 -5.54
C THR A 74 -10.30 9.51 -4.53
N THR A 75 -9.29 10.37 -4.66
CA THR A 75 -9.10 11.51 -3.76
C THR A 75 -8.76 12.75 -4.58
N SER A 76 -8.32 13.81 -3.90
CA SER A 76 -7.92 15.05 -4.56
C SER A 76 -6.52 14.98 -5.17
N SER A 77 -5.74 13.93 -4.87
CA SER A 77 -4.38 13.79 -5.41
C SER A 77 -4.03 12.33 -5.64
N ARG A 78 -3.13 12.12 -6.60
CA ARG A 78 -2.65 10.77 -6.93
C ARG A 78 -1.92 10.13 -5.76
N LEU A 79 -1.08 10.91 -5.09
CA LEU A 79 -0.32 10.40 -3.95
C LEU A 79 -1.25 9.94 -2.83
N GLU A 80 -2.24 10.75 -2.50
CA GLU A 80 -3.19 10.42 -1.44
C GLU A 80 -4.02 9.18 -1.80
N ALA A 81 -4.48 9.09 -3.04
CA ALA A 81 -5.25 7.92 -3.49
C ALA A 81 -4.40 6.65 -3.40
N THR A 82 -3.16 6.73 -3.84
CA THR A 82 -2.23 5.59 -3.79
C THR A 82 -1.95 5.18 -2.36
N TYR A 83 -1.71 6.16 -1.48
CA TYR A 83 -1.46 5.89 -0.08
C TYR A 83 -2.63 5.16 0.57
N LYS A 84 -3.85 5.65 0.34
CA LYS A 84 -5.04 5.04 0.93
C LYS A 84 -5.30 3.65 0.36
N ALA A 85 -5.06 3.44 -0.93
CA ALA A 85 -5.23 2.13 -1.54
C ALA A 85 -4.22 1.13 -0.98
N VAL A 86 -2.98 1.56 -0.75
CA VAL A 86 -1.94 0.74 -0.13
C VAL A 86 -2.39 0.31 1.27
N VAL A 87 -2.89 1.25 2.06
CA VAL A 87 -3.35 0.96 3.42
C VAL A 87 -4.49 -0.05 3.39
N GLU A 88 -5.45 0.13 2.48
CA GLU A 88 -6.57 -0.80 2.35
C GLU A 88 -6.10 -2.19 1.94
N PHE A 89 -5.15 -2.27 1.02
CA PHE A 89 -4.60 -3.56 0.61
C PHE A 89 -3.97 -4.29 1.80
N ILE A 90 -3.17 -3.58 2.58
CA ILE A 90 -2.48 -4.18 3.72
C ILE A 90 -3.49 -4.67 4.77
N LYS A 91 -4.52 -3.88 5.04
CA LYS A 91 -5.55 -4.27 5.98
C LYS A 91 -6.29 -5.52 5.52
N ASN A 92 -6.65 -5.58 4.25
CA ASN A 92 -7.32 -6.75 3.69
C ASN A 92 -6.43 -7.99 3.74
N ASN A 93 -5.16 -7.81 3.45
CA ASN A 93 -4.20 -8.92 3.48
C ASN A 93 -4.00 -9.44 4.90
N ASN A 94 -3.96 -8.55 5.88
CA ASN A 94 -3.83 -8.95 7.29
C ASN A 94 -5.06 -9.74 7.74
N LEU A 95 -6.24 -9.36 7.29
CA LEU A 95 -7.47 -10.09 7.63
C LEU A 95 -7.48 -11.49 7.04
N LYS A 96 -6.88 -11.68 5.87
CA LYS A 96 -6.82 -12.99 5.21
C LYS A 96 -5.88 -13.96 5.92
N THR A 97 -4.94 -13.45 6.68
CA THR A 97 -3.96 -14.29 7.38
C THR A 97 -4.44 -14.76 8.74
N ILE A 98 -5.59 -14.28 9.17
CA ILE A 98 -6.23 -14.71 10.41
C ILE A 98 -7.15 -15.91 10.14
#